data_85a3c2936e1c57c2197b43ee3d92a3ef
#
_entry.id   85a3c2936e1c57c2197b43ee3d92a3ef
#
_cell.length_a   1.000
_cell.length_b   1.000
_cell.length_c   1.000
_cell.angle_alpha   90.00
_cell.angle_beta   90.00
_cell.angle_gamma   90.00
#
_symmetry.space_group_name_H-M   'P 1'
#
loop_
_entity.id
_entity.type
_entity.pdbx_description
1 polymer ?
#
loop_
_entity_poly.entity_id
_entity_poly.type
_entity_poly.pdbx_seq_one_letter_code
_entity_poly.pdbx_strand_id
1 'polypeptide(L)'
;MINRRATKELTFDRVPTDVKRIADESLGKGALRSMWMSIVESTPGGKPTFYMILRLVEGQPVGFALFHYASLSTQKFKYTIGVIDVVCVSAPYRSSGYGAMLTFNVLRRMSVHGINRVELVLKAGSKDNDELPGEPILGSERFLFDLGFRRIAYIDNYWREDSIEYPYDCPICHSKPDKCMGIVMAVNES
;
A
#
# COMPACT_ATOMS: atom_id res chain seq x y z
N MET A 1 -0.52 -17.47 13.93
CA MET A 1 0.79 -17.08 14.51
C MET A 1 1.37 -15.98 13.64
N ILE A 2 1.71 -14.81 14.17
CA ILE A 2 2.35 -13.72 13.40
C ILE A 2 3.85 -13.95 13.49
N ASN A 3 4.46 -14.33 12.40
CA ASN A 3 5.91 -14.55 12.39
C ASN A 3 6.62 -13.20 12.32
N ARG A 4 7.15 -12.72 13.45
CA ARG A 4 7.92 -11.49 13.57
C ARG A 4 9.36 -11.76 13.12
N ARG A 5 9.61 -11.91 11.83
CA ARG A 5 10.99 -11.80 11.35
C ARG A 5 11.40 -10.34 11.39
N ALA A 6 12.36 -10.05 12.29
CA ALA A 6 13.06 -8.78 12.31
C ALA A 6 13.66 -8.52 10.93
N THR A 7 13.37 -7.38 10.37
CA THR A 7 13.70 -6.97 9.01
C THR A 7 15.18 -6.62 8.92
N LYS A 8 15.95 -7.50 8.30
CA LYS A 8 17.09 -7.05 7.49
C LYS A 8 16.49 -6.25 6.33
N GLU A 9 17.24 -5.25 5.88
CA GLU A 9 16.91 -4.44 4.70
C GLU A 9 16.29 -5.34 3.61
N LEU A 10 15.00 -5.12 3.32
CA LEU A 10 14.27 -5.94 2.37
C LEU A 10 14.58 -5.40 0.96
N THR A 11 15.14 -6.23 0.11
CA THR A 11 15.31 -5.95 -1.32
C THR A 11 14.26 -6.73 -2.12
N PHE A 12 13.92 -6.26 -3.32
CA PHE A 12 12.90 -6.92 -4.14
C PHE A 12 13.20 -8.40 -4.40
N ASP A 13 14.47 -8.76 -4.57
CA ASP A 13 14.88 -10.15 -4.83
C ASP A 13 14.63 -11.06 -3.63
N ARG A 14 14.60 -10.49 -2.41
CA ARG A 14 14.33 -11.21 -1.16
C ARG A 14 12.86 -11.32 -0.82
N VAL A 15 11.98 -10.71 -1.61
CA VAL A 15 10.52 -10.88 -1.45
C VAL A 15 10.17 -12.34 -1.77
N PRO A 16 9.49 -13.07 -0.86
CA PRO A 16 9.12 -14.46 -1.09
C PRO A 16 8.26 -14.64 -2.35
N THR A 17 8.44 -15.75 -3.05
CA THR A 17 7.70 -16.06 -4.28
C THR A 17 6.19 -16.07 -4.07
N ASP A 18 5.72 -16.61 -2.93
CA ASP A 18 4.29 -16.59 -2.60
C ASP A 18 3.74 -15.17 -2.43
N VAL A 19 4.53 -14.25 -1.88
CA VAL A 19 4.15 -12.83 -1.77
C VAL A 19 4.03 -12.21 -3.15
N LYS A 20 5.00 -12.47 -4.05
CA LYS A 20 4.95 -12.00 -5.43
C LYS A 20 3.71 -12.54 -6.15
N ARG A 21 3.39 -13.82 -5.99
CA ARG A 21 2.18 -14.44 -6.54
C ARG A 21 0.90 -13.78 -6.00
N ILE A 22 0.78 -13.55 -4.69
CA ILE A 22 -0.38 -12.88 -4.09
C ILE A 22 -0.52 -11.45 -4.63
N ALA A 23 0.60 -10.75 -4.82
CA ALA A 23 0.62 -9.42 -5.41
C ALA A 23 0.14 -9.44 -6.87
N ASP A 24 0.66 -10.34 -7.70
CA ASP A 24 0.27 -10.49 -9.10
C ASP A 24 -1.24 -10.80 -9.25
N GLU A 25 -1.78 -11.67 -8.39
CA GLU A 25 -3.21 -11.99 -8.34
C GLU A 25 -4.10 -10.80 -7.92
N SER A 26 -3.56 -9.89 -7.10
CA SER A 26 -4.34 -8.80 -6.50
C SER A 26 -4.20 -7.47 -7.23
N LEU A 27 -3.02 -7.18 -7.73
CA LEU A 27 -2.65 -5.87 -8.30
C LEU A 27 -2.38 -5.92 -9.80
N GLY A 28 -2.21 -7.13 -10.35
CA GLY A 28 -1.76 -7.39 -11.72
C GLY A 28 -0.29 -7.78 -11.78
N LYS A 29 0.03 -8.55 -12.80
CA LYS A 29 1.37 -9.11 -13.01
C LYS A 29 2.41 -7.99 -13.14
N GLY A 30 3.43 -8.05 -12.32
CA GLY A 30 4.53 -7.06 -12.31
C GLY A 30 4.27 -5.79 -11.49
N ALA A 31 3.04 -5.55 -11.02
CA ALA A 31 2.68 -4.32 -10.30
C ALA A 31 3.54 -4.10 -9.04
N LEU A 32 3.83 -5.15 -8.27
CA LEU A 32 4.68 -5.02 -7.07
C LEU A 32 6.09 -4.56 -7.44
N ARG A 33 6.65 -5.05 -8.55
CA ARG A 33 7.98 -4.63 -9.03
C ARG A 33 7.96 -3.19 -9.50
N SER A 34 6.96 -2.81 -10.29
CA SER A 34 6.76 -1.45 -10.79
C SER A 34 6.74 -0.46 -9.63
N MET A 35 5.85 -0.67 -8.68
CA MET A 35 5.75 0.16 -7.48
C MET A 35 7.07 0.22 -6.69
N TRP A 36 7.74 -0.91 -6.51
CA TRP A 36 9.02 -0.96 -5.78
C TRP A 36 10.08 -0.10 -6.45
N MET A 37 10.23 -0.20 -7.76
CA MET A 37 11.21 0.57 -8.53
C MET A 37 10.90 2.06 -8.47
N SER A 38 9.64 2.45 -8.69
CA SER A 38 9.19 3.85 -8.58
C SER A 38 9.52 4.47 -7.22
N ILE A 39 9.23 3.78 -6.11
CA ILE A 39 9.54 4.28 -4.76
C ILE A 39 11.06 4.40 -4.55
N VAL A 40 11.85 3.43 -5.01
CA VAL A 40 13.31 3.47 -4.89
C VAL A 40 13.90 4.66 -5.64
N GLU A 41 13.41 4.95 -6.83
CA GLU A 41 13.91 6.02 -7.70
C GLU A 41 13.44 7.41 -7.22
N SER A 42 12.21 7.51 -6.72
CA SER A 42 11.66 8.77 -6.22
C SER A 42 12.18 9.18 -4.83
N THR A 43 12.92 8.31 -4.14
CA THR A 43 13.40 8.62 -2.78
C THR A 43 14.72 9.39 -2.82
N PRO A 44 14.74 10.69 -2.47
CA PRO A 44 15.95 11.50 -2.49
C PRO A 44 16.98 10.99 -1.45
N GLY A 45 18.20 10.78 -1.90
CA GLY A 45 19.35 10.54 -1.02
C GLY A 45 19.52 9.14 -0.47
N GLY A 46 18.76 8.17 -0.93
CA GLY A 46 18.96 6.78 -0.50
C GLY A 46 17.78 5.86 -0.80
N LYS A 47 18.06 4.58 -0.82
CA LYS A 47 17.02 3.56 -0.97
C LYS A 47 16.15 3.51 0.28
N PRO A 48 14.82 3.56 0.17
CA PRO A 48 13.93 3.42 1.32
C PRO A 48 14.09 2.01 1.93
N THR A 49 14.00 1.93 3.25
CA THR A 49 13.98 0.64 3.94
C THR A 49 12.54 0.14 3.98
N PHE A 50 12.26 -0.87 3.20
CA PHE A 50 10.97 -1.55 3.21
C PHE A 50 10.84 -2.54 4.35
N TYR A 51 9.63 -2.61 4.88
CA TYR A 51 9.22 -3.56 5.90
C TYR A 51 8.02 -4.36 5.41
N MET A 52 7.94 -5.63 5.80
CA MET A 52 6.85 -6.50 5.42
C MET A 52 6.25 -7.25 6.62
N ILE A 53 4.92 -7.30 6.67
CA ILE A 53 4.18 -8.14 7.61
C ILE A 53 3.45 -9.22 6.80
N LEU A 54 3.61 -10.47 7.20
CA LEU A 54 2.94 -11.61 6.58
C LEU A 54 1.78 -12.10 7.46
N ARG A 55 0.67 -12.45 6.83
CA ARG A 55 -0.39 -13.28 7.41
C ARG A 55 -0.20 -14.71 6.94
N LEU A 56 -0.05 -15.62 7.89
CA LEU A 56 0.06 -17.06 7.61
C LEU A 56 -1.20 -17.78 8.08
N VAL A 57 -1.65 -18.75 7.30
CA VAL A 57 -2.65 -19.76 7.67
C VAL A 57 -1.99 -21.11 7.39
N GLU A 58 -1.95 -21.98 8.38
CA GLU A 58 -1.29 -23.30 8.29
C GLU A 58 0.17 -23.23 7.77
N GLY A 59 0.88 -22.16 8.14
CA GLY A 59 2.26 -21.93 7.73
C GLY A 59 2.43 -21.32 6.33
N GLN A 60 1.36 -21.18 5.55
CA GLN A 60 1.41 -20.61 4.20
C GLN A 60 1.04 -19.13 4.20
N PRO A 61 1.74 -18.27 3.46
CA PRO A 61 1.37 -16.88 3.28
C PRO A 61 0.02 -16.76 2.56
N VAL A 62 -0.95 -16.09 3.18
CA VAL A 62 -2.27 -15.80 2.62
C VAL A 62 -2.52 -14.31 2.42
N GLY A 63 -1.63 -13.47 2.92
CA GLY A 63 -1.68 -12.04 2.75
C GLY A 63 -0.42 -11.36 3.29
N PHE A 64 -0.19 -10.14 2.86
CA PHE A 64 0.92 -9.32 3.31
C PHE A 64 0.59 -7.83 3.30
N ALA A 65 1.33 -7.08 4.10
CA ALA A 65 1.44 -5.62 4.01
C ALA A 65 2.89 -5.23 3.80
N LEU A 66 3.13 -4.31 2.87
CA LEU A 66 4.42 -3.67 2.62
C LEU A 66 4.32 -2.21 3.01
N PHE A 67 5.33 -1.68 3.66
CA PHE A 67 5.36 -0.31 4.11
C PHE A 67 6.79 0.19 4.29
N HIS A 68 6.95 1.51 4.28
CA HIS A 68 8.23 2.17 4.57
C HIS A 68 8.03 3.45 5.40
N TYR A 69 9.13 4.07 5.81
CA TYR A 69 9.13 5.37 6.46
C TYR A 69 9.68 6.41 5.49
N ALA A 70 8.93 7.47 5.26
CA ALA A 70 9.33 8.60 4.43
C ALA A 70 9.68 9.80 5.31
N SER A 71 10.85 10.40 5.07
CA SER A 71 11.24 11.64 5.73
C SER A 71 10.83 12.81 4.87
N LEU A 72 9.97 13.67 5.41
CA LEU A 72 9.55 14.90 4.79
C LEU A 72 10.29 16.06 5.43
N SER A 73 10.91 16.90 4.62
CA SER A 73 11.66 18.07 5.08
C SER A 73 11.10 19.32 4.45
N THR A 74 10.75 20.28 5.28
CA THR A 74 10.47 21.65 4.87
C THR A 74 11.60 22.54 5.39
N GLN A 75 11.61 23.81 4.99
CA GLN A 75 12.62 24.78 5.52
C GLN A 75 12.61 24.90 7.06
N LYS A 76 11.49 24.57 7.72
CA LYS A 76 11.33 24.76 9.17
C LYS A 76 11.23 23.47 9.96
N PHE A 77 10.79 22.37 9.31
CA PHE A 77 10.49 21.12 10.02
C PHE A 77 10.97 19.91 9.23
N LYS A 78 11.48 18.95 9.98
CA LYS A 78 11.73 17.59 9.47
C LYS A 78 10.84 16.64 10.27
N TYR A 79 10.03 15.86 9.58
CA TYR A 79 9.17 14.87 10.21
C TYR A 79 9.16 13.57 9.37
N THR A 80 8.85 12.48 10.04
CA THR A 80 8.77 11.17 9.41
C THR A 80 7.33 10.73 9.40
N ILE A 81 6.86 10.26 8.25
CA ILE A 81 5.56 9.61 8.10
C ILE A 81 5.75 8.12 7.81
N GLY A 82 4.75 7.34 8.15
CA GLY A 82 4.62 5.97 7.67
C GLY A 82 3.86 5.95 6.35
N VAL A 83 4.33 5.16 5.41
CA VAL A 83 3.62 4.94 4.15
C VAL A 83 3.30 3.46 4.02
N ILE A 84 2.02 3.13 3.85
CA ILE A 84 1.58 1.77 3.52
C ILE A 84 1.52 1.66 2.01
N ASP A 85 2.46 0.93 1.44
CA ASP A 85 2.60 0.79 -0.02
C ASP A 85 1.60 -0.20 -0.60
N VAL A 86 1.42 -1.33 0.09
CA VAL A 86 0.57 -2.42 -0.36
C VAL A 86 -0.03 -3.19 0.80
N VAL A 87 -1.30 -3.53 0.68
CA VAL A 87 -1.96 -4.57 1.48
C VAL A 87 -2.67 -5.52 0.54
N CYS A 88 -2.23 -6.76 0.48
CA CYS A 88 -2.84 -7.79 -0.35
C CYS A 88 -3.26 -9.01 0.46
N VAL A 89 -4.38 -9.59 0.05
CA VAL A 89 -4.89 -10.86 0.58
C VAL A 89 -5.26 -11.75 -0.61
N SER A 90 -4.77 -12.99 -0.59
CA SER A 90 -5.09 -14.00 -1.60
C SER A 90 -6.59 -14.22 -1.72
N ALA A 91 -7.08 -14.42 -2.93
CA ALA A 91 -8.52 -14.43 -3.26
C ALA A 91 -9.38 -15.33 -2.34
N PRO A 92 -8.98 -16.58 -2.01
CA PRO A 92 -9.78 -17.45 -1.14
C PRO A 92 -9.94 -16.92 0.30
N TYR A 93 -9.10 -15.97 0.71
CA TYR A 93 -9.04 -15.45 2.08
C TYR A 93 -9.52 -14.00 2.19
N ARG A 94 -10.03 -13.42 1.09
CA ARG A 94 -10.63 -12.08 1.10
C ARG A 94 -11.92 -12.08 1.93
N SER A 95 -12.34 -10.92 2.36
CA SER A 95 -13.53 -10.70 3.21
C SER A 95 -13.49 -11.38 4.58
N SER A 96 -12.35 -11.98 4.98
CA SER A 96 -12.13 -12.60 6.29
C SER A 96 -11.48 -11.67 7.32
N GLY A 97 -11.45 -10.36 7.06
CA GLY A 97 -10.83 -9.35 7.95
C GLY A 97 -9.31 -9.30 7.93
N TYR A 98 -8.63 -10.12 7.11
CA TYR A 98 -7.16 -10.17 7.10
C TYR A 98 -6.51 -8.88 6.60
N GLY A 99 -7.15 -8.17 5.68
CA GLY A 99 -6.66 -6.86 5.22
C GLY A 99 -6.66 -5.83 6.35
N ALA A 100 -7.76 -5.72 7.09
CA ALA A 100 -7.86 -4.85 8.25
C ALA A 100 -6.84 -5.21 9.34
N MET A 101 -6.66 -6.50 9.61
CA MET A 101 -5.68 -6.96 10.59
C MET A 101 -4.24 -6.67 10.18
N LEU A 102 -3.90 -6.83 8.90
CA LEU A 102 -2.57 -6.47 8.37
C LEU A 102 -2.32 -4.98 8.53
N THR A 103 -3.27 -4.14 8.13
CA THR A 103 -3.19 -2.68 8.27
C THR A 103 -3.06 -2.28 9.74
N PHE A 104 -3.88 -2.82 10.62
CA PHE A 104 -3.77 -2.56 12.06
C PHE A 104 -2.38 -2.92 12.63
N ASN A 105 -1.79 -4.05 12.21
CA ASN A 105 -0.46 -4.42 12.65
C ASN A 105 0.63 -3.48 12.13
N VAL A 106 0.46 -2.92 10.91
CA VAL A 106 1.35 -1.88 10.40
C VAL A 106 1.24 -0.63 11.27
N LEU A 107 0.02 -0.12 11.52
CA LEU A 107 -0.21 1.05 12.38
C LEU A 107 0.43 0.85 13.74
N ARG A 108 0.13 -0.25 14.42
CA ARG A 108 0.73 -0.58 15.71
C ARG A 108 2.26 -0.57 15.69
N ARG A 109 2.86 -1.07 14.60
CA ARG A 109 4.32 -1.07 14.46
C ARG A 109 4.86 0.34 14.28
N MET A 110 4.19 1.15 13.47
CA MET A 110 4.56 2.55 13.23
C MET A 110 4.45 3.38 14.52
N SER A 111 3.37 3.21 15.28
CA SER A 111 3.17 3.86 16.58
C SER A 111 4.29 3.54 17.57
N VAL A 112 4.71 2.28 17.69
CA VAL A 112 5.86 1.88 18.54
C VAL A 112 7.15 2.59 18.12
N HIS A 113 7.28 3.01 16.88
CA HIS A 113 8.42 3.80 16.38
C HIS A 113 8.18 5.32 16.44
N GLY A 114 7.12 5.78 17.11
CA GLY A 114 6.80 7.19 17.27
C GLY A 114 6.30 7.86 15.98
N ILE A 115 5.79 7.09 15.04
CA ILE A 115 5.21 7.63 13.81
C ILE A 115 3.74 7.97 14.08
N ASN A 116 3.42 9.24 14.03
CA ASN A 116 2.09 9.76 14.37
C ASN A 116 1.20 10.01 13.14
N ARG A 117 1.76 9.93 11.94
CA ARG A 117 1.02 10.08 10.69
C ARG A 117 1.32 8.93 9.74
N VAL A 118 0.28 8.27 9.28
CA VAL A 118 0.38 7.18 8.32
C VAL A 118 -0.48 7.49 7.10
N GLU A 119 0.10 7.33 5.93
CA GLU A 119 -0.55 7.56 4.64
C GLU A 119 -0.58 6.29 3.81
N LEU A 120 -1.56 6.20 2.92
CA LEU A 120 -1.65 5.19 1.89
C LEU A 120 -2.39 5.75 0.67
N VAL A 121 -2.21 5.10 -0.47
CA VAL A 121 -2.96 5.41 -1.68
C VAL A 121 -3.74 4.19 -2.13
N LEU A 122 -5.05 4.33 -2.17
CA LEU A 122 -5.94 3.33 -2.74
C LEU A 122 -6.04 3.51 -4.25
N LYS A 123 -5.97 2.41 -4.97
CA LYS A 123 -6.23 2.40 -6.40
C LYS A 123 -7.71 2.28 -6.68
N ALA A 124 -8.27 3.27 -7.34
CA ALA A 124 -9.64 3.26 -7.85
C ALA A 124 -9.61 3.31 -9.38
N GLY A 125 -10.54 2.61 -10.01
CA GLY A 125 -10.83 2.84 -11.42
C GLY A 125 -11.51 4.20 -11.57
N SER A 126 -11.19 4.96 -12.62
CA SER A 126 -12.04 6.05 -13.04
C SER A 126 -13.36 5.42 -13.46
N LYS A 127 -14.31 5.42 -12.57
CA LYS A 127 -15.69 5.33 -12.99
C LYS A 127 -16.07 6.73 -13.47
N ASP A 128 -16.91 6.80 -14.49
CA ASP A 128 -17.70 7.99 -14.81
C ASP A 128 -18.68 8.25 -13.63
N ASN A 129 -18.13 8.60 -12.49
CA ASN A 129 -18.90 8.73 -11.27
C ASN A 129 -18.96 10.20 -10.90
N ASP A 130 -20.11 10.79 -11.23
CA ASP A 130 -20.68 11.93 -10.53
C ASP A 130 -21.04 11.62 -9.05
N GLU A 131 -20.51 10.54 -8.46
CA GLU A 131 -20.74 10.18 -7.07
C GLU A 131 -19.90 11.04 -6.14
N LEU A 132 -20.60 11.82 -5.35
CA LEU A 132 -20.11 12.79 -4.39
C LEU A 132 -19.05 12.22 -3.41
N PRO A 133 -18.08 13.04 -2.98
CA PRO A 133 -17.06 12.68 -2.00
C PRO A 133 -17.68 12.47 -0.62
N GLY A 134 -18.23 11.32 -0.34
CA GLY A 134 -18.85 11.01 0.96
C GLY A 134 -19.13 9.53 1.15
N GLU A 135 -19.43 8.80 0.10
CA GLU A 135 -19.71 7.37 0.22
C GLU A 135 -18.47 6.49 -0.02
N PRO A 136 -18.35 5.35 0.66
CA PRO A 136 -17.24 4.42 0.44
C PRO A 136 -17.33 3.86 -0.98
N ILE A 137 -16.41 4.26 -1.85
CA ILE A 137 -16.36 3.86 -3.26
C ILE A 137 -15.89 2.41 -3.40
N LEU A 138 -15.09 1.92 -2.46
CA LEU A 138 -14.49 0.59 -2.47
C LEU A 138 -14.74 -0.12 -1.14
N GLY A 139 -14.98 -1.43 -1.19
CA GLY A 139 -15.08 -2.25 0.02
C GLY A 139 -13.84 -2.17 0.93
N SER A 140 -12.67 -1.86 0.35
CA SER A 140 -11.43 -1.62 1.10
C SER A 140 -11.42 -0.30 1.87
N GLU A 141 -12.15 0.72 1.47
CA GLU A 141 -12.20 1.99 2.19
C GLU A 141 -12.94 1.87 3.52
N ARG A 142 -13.99 1.04 3.57
CA ARG A 142 -14.81 0.92 4.78
C ARG A 142 -13.98 0.54 6.00
N PHE A 143 -13.15 -0.50 5.89
CA PHE A 143 -12.32 -0.89 7.02
C PHE A 143 -11.21 0.12 7.35
N LEU A 144 -10.76 0.90 6.36
CA LEU A 144 -9.80 1.99 6.60
C LEU A 144 -10.45 3.13 7.38
N PHE A 145 -11.69 3.49 7.08
CA PHE A 145 -12.45 4.45 7.90
C PHE A 145 -12.63 3.95 9.33
N ASP A 146 -12.92 2.66 9.52
CA ASP A 146 -13.03 2.05 10.85
C ASP A 146 -11.69 2.09 11.61
N LEU A 147 -10.56 2.07 10.91
CA LEU A 147 -9.21 2.25 11.47
C LEU A 147 -8.81 3.73 11.64
N GLY A 148 -9.71 4.66 11.38
CA GLY A 148 -9.48 6.08 11.57
C GLY A 148 -8.90 6.83 10.38
N PHE A 149 -8.63 6.18 9.26
CA PHE A 149 -8.20 6.86 8.06
C PHE A 149 -9.25 7.84 7.55
N ARG A 150 -8.79 8.91 6.90
CA ARG A 150 -9.64 9.89 6.21
C ARG A 150 -9.07 10.17 4.84
N ARG A 151 -9.92 10.41 3.87
CA ARG A 151 -9.50 10.89 2.55
C ARG A 151 -8.91 12.27 2.68
N ILE A 152 -7.75 12.51 2.08
CA ILE A 152 -7.08 13.82 2.08
C ILE A 152 -6.89 14.38 0.68
N ALA A 153 -6.83 13.53 -0.35
CA ALA A 153 -6.70 13.97 -1.74
C ALA A 153 -7.20 12.90 -2.72
N TYR A 154 -7.52 13.37 -3.91
CA TYR A 154 -7.72 12.55 -5.11
C TYR A 154 -6.69 12.98 -6.14
N ILE A 155 -6.04 12.02 -6.77
CA ILE A 155 -5.00 12.29 -7.78
C ILE A 155 -5.36 11.49 -9.04
N ASP A 156 -5.77 12.20 -10.08
CA ASP A 156 -6.02 11.60 -11.37
C ASP A 156 -4.74 11.06 -11.98
N ASN A 157 -4.83 9.94 -12.65
CA ASN A 157 -3.71 9.31 -13.35
C ASN A 157 -2.50 9.01 -12.44
N TYR A 158 -2.72 8.78 -11.14
CA TYR A 158 -1.67 8.61 -10.13
C TYR A 158 -0.58 7.61 -10.53
N TRP A 159 -0.94 6.51 -11.18
CA TRP A 159 0.02 5.47 -11.62
C TRP A 159 0.41 5.58 -13.10
N ARG A 160 0.10 6.69 -13.78
CA ARG A 160 0.34 6.80 -15.22
C ARG A 160 1.84 6.71 -15.56
N GLU A 161 2.65 7.48 -14.89
CA GLU A 161 4.11 7.51 -15.13
C GLU A 161 4.73 6.16 -14.80
N ASP A 162 4.42 5.61 -13.64
CA ASP A 162 4.89 4.29 -13.20
C ASP A 162 4.52 3.18 -14.18
N SER A 163 3.31 3.20 -14.74
CA SER A 163 2.86 2.17 -15.67
C SER A 163 3.40 2.31 -17.08
N ILE A 164 3.91 3.48 -17.46
CA ILE A 164 4.64 3.69 -18.73
C ILE A 164 6.08 3.20 -18.58
N GLU A 165 6.74 3.57 -17.50
CA GLU A 165 8.15 3.24 -17.26
C GLU A 165 8.32 1.76 -16.84
N TYR A 166 7.42 1.26 -16.01
CA TYR A 166 7.39 -0.12 -15.54
C TYR A 166 6.04 -0.77 -15.84
N PRO A 167 5.80 -1.20 -17.09
CA PRO A 167 4.51 -1.75 -17.50
C PRO A 167 4.06 -2.94 -16.65
N TYR A 168 2.80 -2.91 -16.24
CA TYR A 168 2.16 -4.01 -15.54
C TYR A 168 0.70 -4.17 -15.97
N ASP A 169 0.17 -5.37 -15.82
CA ASP A 169 -1.22 -5.68 -16.15
C ASP A 169 -2.14 -5.33 -14.97
N CYS A 170 -2.86 -4.22 -15.08
CA CYS A 170 -3.73 -3.72 -14.02
C CYS A 170 -5.14 -4.32 -14.13
N PRO A 171 -5.63 -5.03 -13.11
CA PRO A 171 -6.97 -5.61 -13.12
C PRO A 171 -8.10 -4.58 -13.04
N ILE A 172 -7.81 -3.33 -12.67
CA ILE A 172 -8.81 -2.26 -12.52
C ILE A 172 -8.98 -1.48 -13.82
N CYS A 173 -7.88 -1.04 -14.43
CA CYS A 173 -7.91 -0.18 -15.62
C CYS A 173 -7.54 -0.92 -16.92
N HIS A 174 -7.27 -2.24 -16.86
CA HIS A 174 -6.90 -3.05 -18.01
C HIS A 174 -5.78 -2.42 -18.86
N SER A 175 -4.71 -1.99 -18.18
CA SER A 175 -3.54 -1.33 -18.79
C SER A 175 -3.84 0.03 -19.45
N LYS A 176 -4.92 0.71 -19.05
CA LYS A 176 -5.21 2.09 -19.42
C LYS A 176 -4.86 3.02 -18.26
N PRO A 177 -3.59 3.45 -18.13
CA PRO A 177 -3.11 4.20 -16.96
C PRO A 177 -3.77 5.56 -16.79
N ASP A 178 -4.29 6.14 -17.88
CA ASP A 178 -5.08 7.37 -17.92
C ASP A 178 -6.45 7.25 -17.24
N LYS A 179 -6.85 6.04 -16.86
CA LYS A 179 -8.12 5.75 -16.17
C LYS A 179 -7.93 5.34 -14.71
N CYS A 180 -6.77 5.51 -14.13
CA CYS A 180 -6.51 5.18 -12.74
C CYS A 180 -6.51 6.42 -11.86
N MET A 181 -7.32 6.41 -10.83
CA MET A 181 -7.34 7.45 -9.79
C MET A 181 -6.69 6.92 -8.51
N GLY A 182 -5.88 7.75 -7.88
CA GLY A 182 -5.35 7.52 -6.53
C GLY A 182 -6.19 8.24 -5.48
N ILE A 183 -6.68 7.50 -4.48
CA ILE A 183 -7.33 8.09 -3.31
C ILE A 183 -6.30 8.09 -2.19
N VAL A 184 -5.79 9.27 -1.85
CA VAL A 184 -4.84 9.42 -0.76
C VAL A 184 -5.60 9.45 0.55
N MET A 185 -5.26 8.56 1.45
CA MET A 185 -5.85 8.48 2.78
C MET A 185 -4.77 8.62 3.85
N ALA A 186 -5.12 9.27 4.95
CA ALA A 186 -4.23 9.39 6.09
C ALA A 186 -4.96 9.15 7.41
N VAL A 187 -4.20 8.65 8.39
CA VAL A 187 -4.57 8.60 9.80
C VAL A 187 -3.49 9.30 10.62
N ASN A 188 -3.92 10.11 11.59
CA ASN A 188 -3.04 10.66 12.62
C ASN A 188 -3.33 9.91 13.92
N GLU A 189 -2.32 9.24 14.46
CA GLU A 189 -2.40 8.69 15.81
C GLU A 189 -2.19 9.82 16.81
N SER A 190 -3.14 9.97 17.72
CA SER A 190 -3.11 10.94 18.83
C SER A 190 -2.26 10.43 20.01
#